data_ee47ca53ba3ca8fd9dac2600ad7e89d2
#
_entry.id   ee47ca53ba3ca8fd9dac2600ad7e89d2
#
_cell.length_a   1.000
_cell.length_b   1.000
_cell.length_c   1.000
_cell.angle_alpha   90.00
_cell.angle_beta   90.00
_cell.angle_gamma   90.00
#
_symmetry.space_group_name_H-M   'P 1'
#
loop_
_entity.id
_entity.type
_entity.pdbx_description
1 polymer ?
#
loop_
_entity_poly.entity_id
_entity_poly.type
_entity_poly.pdbx_seq_one_letter_code
_entity_poly.pdbx_strand_id
1 'polypeptide(L)'
;MYLVKEKINLEELLKNFDFGSGKNGSTIIFTGIVRSDEIKKGVFVSKIFYDAYEPMAEKEIAKIEKEAKEKFPIDSVLIKHRIGFVDVGEISFVVIVSSPHREEGFKAIQFIIDEVKRK
;
A
#
# COMPACT_ATOMS: atom_id res chain seq x y z
N MET A 1 -1.06 11.45 5.07
CA MET A 1 -1.45 11.42 3.66
C MET A 1 -1.06 10.11 3.02
N TYR A 2 -1.90 9.63 2.12
CA TYR A 2 -1.69 8.34 1.47
C TYR A 2 -0.93 8.47 0.16
N LEU A 3 -1.17 9.55 -0.59
CA LEU A 3 -0.54 9.76 -1.89
C LEU A 3 0.77 10.50 -1.72
N VAL A 4 1.82 9.99 -2.36
CA VAL A 4 3.15 10.59 -2.28
C VAL A 4 3.79 10.72 -3.65
N LYS A 5 4.53 11.79 -3.85
CA LYS A 5 5.24 12.04 -5.12
C LYS A 5 6.68 11.55 -5.05
N GLU A 6 7.23 11.50 -3.85
CA GLU A 6 8.61 11.10 -3.62
C GLU A 6 8.74 9.58 -3.66
N LYS A 7 9.94 9.11 -3.91
CA LYS A 7 10.26 7.70 -3.89
C LYS A 7 9.96 7.11 -2.51
N ILE A 8 9.25 5.98 -2.49
CA ILE A 8 8.93 5.31 -1.23
C ILE A 8 10.14 4.53 -0.74
N ASN A 9 10.55 4.82 0.50
CA ASN A 9 11.63 4.11 1.17
C ASN A 9 11.01 3.25 2.27
N LEU A 10 10.96 1.94 2.04
CA LEU A 10 10.33 1.01 2.98
C LEU A 10 11.00 1.01 4.34
N GLU A 11 12.33 1.09 4.37
CA GLU A 11 13.07 1.11 5.62
C GLU A 11 12.65 2.28 6.52
N GLU A 12 12.50 3.47 5.94
CA GLU A 12 12.03 4.64 6.69
C GLU A 12 10.61 4.47 7.19
N LEU A 13 9.74 3.90 6.38
CA LEU A 13 8.36 3.66 6.81
C LEU A 13 8.33 2.72 7.99
N LEU A 14 9.15 1.68 7.98
CA LEU A 14 9.20 0.70 9.06
C LEU A 14 9.76 1.31 10.35
N LYS A 15 10.69 2.23 10.26
CA LYS A 15 11.24 2.91 11.45
C LYS A 15 10.18 3.67 12.22
N ASN A 16 9.19 4.21 11.52
CA ASN A 16 8.16 5.06 12.11
C ASN A 16 6.82 4.35 12.29
N PHE A 17 6.74 3.07 11.93
CA PHE A 17 5.49 2.32 12.02
C PHE A 17 5.21 1.91 13.46
N ASP A 18 3.94 2.00 13.86
CA ASP A 18 3.51 1.59 15.19
C ASP A 18 3.21 0.09 15.19
N PHE A 19 4.11 -0.70 15.76
CA PHE A 19 3.96 -2.16 15.84
C PHE A 19 3.06 -2.61 16.99
N GLY A 20 2.61 -1.67 17.85
CA GLY A 20 1.59 -1.99 18.86
C GLY A 20 2.08 -2.55 20.17
N SER A 21 3.13 -2.04 20.76
CA SER A 21 3.54 -2.25 22.18
C SER A 21 3.22 -3.62 22.78
N GLY A 22 3.53 -4.69 22.07
CA GLY A 22 3.34 -6.06 22.59
C GLY A 22 1.95 -6.67 22.40
N LYS A 23 1.01 -5.94 21.83
CA LYS A 23 -0.34 -6.47 21.56
C LYS A 23 -0.40 -7.28 20.29
N ASN A 24 0.41 -6.95 19.30
CA ASN A 24 0.32 -7.54 17.98
C ASN A 24 1.34 -8.64 17.78
N GLY A 25 0.88 -9.79 17.32
CA GLY A 25 1.76 -10.93 17.04
C GLY A 25 2.14 -11.01 15.56
N SER A 26 1.61 -10.12 14.72
CA SER A 26 1.81 -10.21 13.28
C SER A 26 1.89 -8.84 12.64
N THR A 27 2.85 -8.66 11.74
CA THR A 27 2.91 -7.50 10.86
C THR A 27 3.11 -8.02 9.45
N ILE A 28 2.23 -7.62 8.54
CA ILE A 28 2.27 -8.07 7.15
C ILE A 28 2.53 -6.86 6.27
N ILE A 29 3.46 -7.01 5.35
CA ILE A 29 3.87 -5.95 4.45
C ILE A 29 3.63 -6.39 3.01
N PHE A 30 2.94 -5.56 2.26
CA PHE A 30 2.79 -5.76 0.83
C PHE A 30 3.43 -4.58 0.10
N THR A 31 4.23 -4.86 -0.91
CA THR A 31 4.76 -3.83 -1.79
C THR A 31 4.39 -4.13 -3.22
N GLY A 32 3.80 -3.15 -3.91
CA GLY A 32 3.59 -3.22 -5.35
C GLY A 32 4.78 -2.54 -6.03
N ILE A 33 5.38 -3.25 -6.97
CA ILE A 33 6.60 -2.78 -7.64
C ILE A 33 6.33 -2.70 -9.15
N VAL A 34 6.85 -1.66 -9.80
CA VAL A 34 6.68 -1.50 -11.23
C VAL A 34 7.52 -2.56 -11.95
N ARG A 35 6.84 -3.37 -12.78
CA ARG A 35 7.47 -4.45 -13.53
C ARG A 35 7.85 -4.00 -14.94
N SER A 36 8.92 -4.60 -15.47
CA SER A 36 9.35 -4.39 -16.87
C SER A 36 8.62 -5.38 -17.77
N ASP A 37 7.32 -5.15 -17.97
CA ASP A 37 6.52 -6.02 -18.81
C ASP A 37 6.80 -5.74 -20.29
N GLU A 38 6.79 -6.79 -21.10
CA GLU A 38 6.91 -6.64 -22.54
C GLU A 38 5.55 -6.25 -23.11
N ILE A 39 5.51 -5.08 -23.75
CA ILE A 39 4.27 -4.54 -24.35
C ILE A 39 4.05 -5.17 -25.72
N LYS A 40 5.13 -5.26 -26.50
CA LYS A 40 5.18 -5.93 -27.79
C LYS A 40 6.62 -6.34 -28.01
N LYS A 41 6.88 -7.21 -28.97
CA LYS A 41 8.20 -7.81 -29.17
C LYS A 41 9.32 -6.77 -29.12
N GLY A 42 10.20 -6.90 -28.14
CA GLY A 42 11.36 -6.04 -27.96
C GLY A 42 11.06 -4.69 -27.31
N VAL A 43 9.83 -4.43 -26.91
CA VAL A 43 9.44 -3.15 -26.29
C VAL A 43 8.93 -3.42 -24.88
N PHE A 44 9.58 -2.81 -23.90
CA PHE A 44 9.30 -3.06 -22.49
C PHE A 44 8.87 -1.77 -21.78
N VAL A 45 8.09 -1.94 -20.72
CA VAL A 45 7.75 -0.82 -19.81
C VAL A 45 9.04 -0.36 -19.14
N SER A 46 9.28 0.95 -19.11
CA SER A 46 10.41 1.52 -18.36
C SER A 46 9.92 2.28 -17.14
N LYS A 47 8.70 2.82 -17.19
CA LYS A 47 8.08 3.52 -16.08
C LYS A 47 6.57 3.59 -16.31
N ILE A 48 5.84 3.86 -15.23
CA ILE A 48 4.39 4.03 -15.27
C ILE A 48 4.04 5.39 -14.69
N PHE A 49 3.08 6.06 -15.30
CA PHE A 49 2.56 7.31 -14.77
C PHE A 49 1.26 7.02 -14.02
N TYR A 50 1.24 7.33 -12.72
CA TYR A 50 0.05 7.18 -11.89
C TYR A 50 -0.59 8.54 -11.71
N ASP A 51 -1.83 8.68 -12.17
CA ASP A 51 -2.58 9.91 -12.06
C ASP A 51 -3.74 9.72 -11.09
N ALA A 52 -4.08 10.76 -10.36
CA ALA A 52 -5.18 10.72 -9.43
C ALA A 52 -5.66 12.14 -9.12
N TYR A 53 -6.98 12.28 -8.93
CA TYR A 53 -7.51 13.51 -8.37
C TYR A 53 -7.28 13.42 -6.85
N GLU A 54 -6.24 14.09 -6.39
CA GLU A 54 -5.68 13.90 -5.06
C GLU A 54 -6.69 14.02 -3.90
N PRO A 55 -7.52 15.09 -3.84
CA PRO A 55 -8.46 15.19 -2.71
C PRO A 55 -9.44 14.02 -2.63
N MET A 56 -9.96 13.58 -3.78
CA MET A 56 -10.90 12.46 -3.82
C MET A 56 -10.20 11.14 -3.49
N ALA A 57 -9.01 10.92 -4.05
CA ALA A 57 -8.25 9.70 -3.82
C ALA A 57 -7.85 9.58 -2.34
N GLU A 58 -7.45 10.68 -1.70
CA GLU A 58 -7.13 10.67 -0.28
C GLU A 58 -8.35 10.26 0.56
N LYS A 59 -9.52 10.78 0.23
CA LYS A 59 -10.77 10.43 0.94
C LYS A 59 -11.14 8.97 0.74
N GLU A 60 -10.98 8.47 -0.49
CA GLU A 60 -11.31 7.08 -0.81
C GLU A 60 -10.42 6.11 -0.04
N ILE A 61 -9.11 6.39 0.02
CA ILE A 61 -8.18 5.54 0.75
C ILE A 61 -8.44 5.61 2.26
N ALA A 62 -8.74 6.79 2.79
CA ALA A 62 -9.09 6.95 4.20
C ALA A 62 -10.32 6.11 4.55
N LYS A 63 -11.31 6.08 3.66
CA LYS A 63 -12.51 5.28 3.82
C LYS A 63 -12.18 3.79 3.82
N ILE A 64 -11.30 3.36 2.93
CA ILE A 64 -10.87 1.95 2.86
C ILE A 64 -10.18 1.54 4.16
N GLU A 65 -9.29 2.38 4.68
CA GLU A 65 -8.61 2.10 5.94
C GLU A 65 -9.61 1.96 7.08
N LYS A 66 -10.57 2.88 7.15
CA LYS A 66 -11.60 2.84 8.18
C LYS A 66 -12.43 1.56 8.09
N GLU A 67 -12.86 1.19 6.88
CA GLU A 67 -13.63 -0.02 6.66
C GLU A 67 -12.86 -1.27 7.06
N ALA A 68 -11.56 -1.32 6.75
CA ALA A 68 -10.71 -2.45 7.12
C ALA A 68 -10.65 -2.61 8.65
N LYS A 69 -10.50 -1.50 9.36
CA LYS A 69 -10.45 -1.52 10.83
C LYS A 69 -11.79 -1.91 11.47
N GLU A 70 -12.89 -1.62 10.78
CA GLU A 70 -14.23 -2.01 11.24
C GLU A 70 -14.53 -3.48 10.97
N LYS A 71 -14.05 -4.00 9.84
CA LYS A 71 -14.31 -5.38 9.42
C LYS A 71 -13.42 -6.40 10.08
N PHE A 72 -12.20 -6.03 10.40
CA PHE A 72 -11.19 -6.98 10.89
C PHE A 72 -10.58 -6.48 12.20
N PRO A 73 -10.28 -7.39 13.15
CA PRO A 73 -9.61 -7.00 14.39
C PRO A 73 -8.11 -6.78 14.15
N ILE A 74 -7.80 -5.67 13.50
CA ILE A 74 -6.43 -5.23 13.22
C ILE A 74 -6.16 -3.95 13.99
N ASP A 75 -4.90 -3.60 14.14
CA ASP A 75 -4.50 -2.45 14.95
C ASP A 75 -3.95 -1.33 14.09
N SER A 76 -2.72 -1.46 13.63
CA SER A 76 -2.05 -0.39 12.87
C SER A 76 -2.10 -0.67 11.38
N VAL A 77 -2.38 0.37 10.60
CA VAL A 77 -2.43 0.28 9.13
C VAL A 77 -1.65 1.45 8.55
N LEU A 78 -0.81 1.16 7.57
CA LEU A 78 -0.15 2.20 6.78
C LEU A 78 -0.39 1.91 5.31
N ILE A 79 -0.82 2.93 4.57
CA ILE A 79 -1.06 2.82 3.12
C ILE A 79 -0.37 4.00 2.46
N LYS A 80 0.48 3.73 1.46
CA LYS A 80 1.10 4.78 0.65
C LYS A 80 1.02 4.36 -0.81
N HIS A 81 0.70 5.30 -1.67
CA HIS A 81 0.68 5.09 -3.12
C HIS A 81 1.38 6.25 -3.82
N ARG A 82 2.25 5.91 -4.77
CA ARG A 82 2.92 6.91 -5.58
C ARG A 82 1.96 7.51 -6.60
N ILE A 83 2.13 8.79 -6.86
CA ILE A 83 1.55 9.48 -8.01
C ILE A 83 2.69 10.09 -8.81
N GLY A 84 2.45 10.31 -10.11
CA GLY A 84 3.49 10.73 -11.03
C GLY A 84 4.20 9.55 -11.66
N PHE A 85 5.38 9.76 -12.19
CA PHE A 85 6.16 8.69 -12.83
C PHE A 85 6.88 7.83 -11.80
N VAL A 86 6.77 6.52 -11.97
CA VAL A 86 7.45 5.53 -11.13
C VAL A 86 8.23 4.60 -12.06
N ASP A 87 9.53 4.49 -11.83
CA ASP A 87 10.40 3.68 -12.66
C ASP A 87 10.29 2.19 -12.31
N VAL A 88 10.63 1.36 -13.30
CA VAL A 88 10.75 -0.09 -13.08
C VAL A 88 11.64 -0.36 -11.86
N GLY A 89 11.19 -1.26 -11.00
CA GLY A 89 11.92 -1.63 -9.78
C GLY A 89 11.59 -0.79 -8.57
N GLU A 90 10.90 0.34 -8.76
CA GLU A 90 10.51 1.19 -7.63
C GLU A 90 9.16 0.76 -7.06
N ILE A 91 8.99 1.02 -5.77
CA ILE A 91 7.73 0.74 -5.08
C ILE A 91 6.69 1.78 -5.49
N SER A 92 5.56 1.32 -6.02
CA SER A 92 4.44 2.20 -6.37
C SER A 92 3.38 2.23 -5.28
N PHE A 93 3.29 1.17 -4.47
CA PHE A 93 2.21 0.99 -3.53
C PHE A 93 2.71 0.14 -2.36
N VAL A 94 2.40 0.56 -1.14
CA VAL A 94 2.76 -0.20 0.04
C VAL A 94 1.60 -0.22 1.04
N VAL A 95 1.37 -1.39 1.62
CA VAL A 95 0.39 -1.57 2.69
C VAL A 95 1.06 -2.34 3.82
N ILE A 96 0.95 -1.83 5.04
CA ILE A 96 1.47 -2.50 6.23
C ILE A 96 0.32 -2.64 7.21
N VAL A 97 0.10 -3.85 7.70
CA VAL A 97 -0.97 -4.15 8.66
C VAL A 97 -0.39 -4.91 9.85
N SER A 98 -0.61 -4.40 11.05
CA SER A 98 -0.29 -5.12 12.28
C SER A 98 -1.56 -5.56 12.96
N SER A 99 -1.57 -6.79 13.45
CA SER A 99 -2.74 -7.38 14.09
C SER A 99 -2.31 -8.35 15.19
N PRO A 100 -3.22 -8.64 16.15
CA PRO A 100 -2.92 -9.65 17.17
C PRO A 100 -2.63 -11.02 16.56
N HIS A 101 -3.40 -11.42 15.56
CA HIS A 101 -3.28 -12.72 14.89
C HIS A 101 -3.12 -12.55 13.37
N ARG A 102 -2.28 -13.40 12.78
CA ARG A 102 -1.94 -13.30 11.36
C ARG A 102 -3.13 -13.50 10.40
N GLU A 103 -4.08 -14.35 10.79
CA GLU A 103 -5.22 -14.64 9.91
C GLU A 103 -6.01 -13.37 9.56
N GLU A 104 -6.26 -12.54 10.56
CA GLU A 104 -6.99 -11.29 10.34
C GLU A 104 -6.14 -10.28 9.59
N GLY A 105 -4.83 -10.30 9.84
CA GLY A 105 -3.89 -9.45 9.10
C GLY A 105 -3.90 -9.77 7.61
N PHE A 106 -3.87 -11.05 7.24
CA PHE A 106 -3.92 -11.46 5.84
C PHE A 106 -5.22 -11.06 5.17
N LYS A 107 -6.34 -11.26 5.85
CA LYS A 107 -7.66 -10.87 5.31
C LYS A 107 -7.76 -9.37 5.11
N ALA A 108 -7.29 -8.61 6.10
CA ALA A 108 -7.35 -7.16 6.05
C ALA A 108 -6.49 -6.60 4.92
N ILE A 109 -5.27 -7.09 4.76
CA ILE A 109 -4.37 -6.57 3.74
C ILE A 109 -4.89 -6.92 2.34
N GLN A 110 -5.47 -8.11 2.17
CA GLN A 110 -6.10 -8.50 0.90
C GLN A 110 -7.26 -7.55 0.58
N PHE A 111 -8.10 -7.27 1.55
CA PHE A 111 -9.22 -6.34 1.39
C PHE A 111 -8.73 -4.95 0.96
N ILE A 112 -7.72 -4.43 1.67
CA ILE A 112 -7.18 -3.08 1.37
C ILE A 112 -6.62 -3.03 -0.04
N ILE A 113 -5.80 -4.02 -0.42
CA ILE A 113 -5.20 -4.07 -1.76
C ILE A 113 -6.27 -4.10 -2.83
N ASP A 114 -7.27 -4.96 -2.66
CA ASP A 114 -8.34 -5.11 -3.65
C ASP A 114 -9.15 -3.81 -3.80
N GLU A 115 -9.48 -3.16 -2.68
CA GLU A 115 -10.27 -1.93 -2.71
C GLU A 115 -9.50 -0.77 -3.32
N VAL A 116 -8.22 -0.61 -2.98
CA VAL A 116 -7.40 0.45 -3.55
C VAL A 116 -7.21 0.25 -5.05
N LYS A 117 -6.95 -0.98 -5.48
CA LYS A 117 -6.75 -1.28 -6.91
C LYS A 117 -8.01 -1.14 -7.75
N ARG A 118 -9.17 -1.26 -7.12
CA ARG A 118 -10.44 -1.07 -7.81
C ARG A 118 -10.71 0.39 -8.16
N LYS A 119 -10.16 1.29 -7.39
CA LYS A 119 -10.30 2.73 -7.61
C LYS A 119 -9.15 3.24 -8.45
#